data_8ed472e2aa253e1b2a494fbfc83fe88f
#
_entry.id   8ed472e2aa253e1b2a494fbfc83fe88f
#
_cell.length_a   1.000
_cell.length_b   1.000
_cell.length_c   1.000
_cell.angle_alpha   90.00
_cell.angle_beta   90.00
_cell.angle_gamma   90.00
#
_symmetry.space_group_name_H-M   'P 1'
#
loop_
_entity.id
_entity.type
_entity.pdbx_description
1 polymer ?
#
loop_
_entity_poly.entity_id
_entity_poly.type
_entity_poly.pdbx_seq_one_letter_code
_entity_poly.pdbx_strand_id
1 'polypeptide(L)'
;VQSETKARVEQLTSPAGAPVAVLRFEGDIASTSKDAVLGTFQALPKDIARLVLLDFSKVDYINSSGIALVIQLLIEAANSGQKVAAFGLTAHFTKVFTMVGITKYAALFATQGEALTAL
;
A
#
# COMPACT_ATOMS: atom_id res chain seq x y z
N VAL A 1 21.02 1.81 11.34
CA VAL A 1 20.91 0.61 10.53
C VAL A 1 19.49 0.52 10.00
N GLN A 2 19.38 0.32 8.70
CA GLN A 2 18.09 0.19 8.03
C GLN A 2 17.51 -1.20 8.24
N SER A 3 16.25 -1.26 8.65
CA SER A 3 15.53 -2.54 8.79
C SER A 3 15.12 -3.06 7.41
N GLU A 4 15.33 -4.34 7.19
CA GLU A 4 14.89 -4.97 5.96
C GLU A 4 13.38 -4.87 5.78
N THR A 5 12.93 -4.58 4.56
CA THR A 5 11.52 -4.55 4.22
C THR A 5 10.96 -5.97 4.16
N LYS A 6 9.84 -6.19 4.81
CA LYS A 6 9.08 -7.43 4.71
C LYS A 6 7.69 -7.10 4.22
N ALA A 7 7.12 -8.01 3.44
CA ALA A 7 5.76 -7.87 2.96
C ALA A 7 5.06 -9.22 3.03
N ARG A 8 3.78 -9.20 3.41
CA ARG A 8 2.94 -10.38 3.36
C ARG A 8 1.55 -9.99 2.86
N VAL A 9 0.84 -10.95 2.32
CA VAL A 9 -0.50 -10.76 1.77
C VAL A 9 -1.51 -11.46 2.67
N GLU A 10 -2.58 -10.75 3.00
CA GLU A 10 -3.76 -11.33 3.64
C GLU A 10 -4.96 -11.03 2.79
N GLN A 11 -5.96 -11.89 2.87
CA GLN A 11 -7.23 -11.65 2.21
C GLN A 11 -8.28 -11.31 3.25
N LEU A 12 -8.97 -10.19 3.04
CA LEU A 12 -10.10 -9.76 3.86
C LEU A 12 -11.34 -9.65 2.98
N THR A 13 -12.47 -9.42 3.61
CA THR A 13 -13.73 -9.17 2.91
C THR A 13 -14.21 -7.77 3.26
N SER A 14 -14.60 -6.98 2.25
CA SER A 14 -15.14 -5.66 2.48
C SER A 14 -16.55 -5.76 3.09
N PRO A 15 -17.09 -4.67 3.67
CA PRO A 15 -18.47 -4.66 4.18
C PRO A 15 -19.51 -5.07 3.11
N ALA A 16 -19.22 -4.79 1.84
CA ALA A 16 -20.10 -5.18 0.74
C ALA A 16 -19.91 -6.63 0.29
N GLY A 17 -19.02 -7.40 0.95
CA GLY A 17 -18.77 -8.80 0.63
C GLY A 17 -17.75 -9.06 -0.45
N ALA A 18 -17.03 -8.04 -0.92
CA ALA A 18 -16.02 -8.21 -1.96
C ALA A 18 -14.67 -8.62 -1.35
N PRO A 19 -13.87 -9.46 -2.03
CA PRO A 19 -12.54 -9.82 -1.56
C PRO A 19 -11.59 -8.62 -1.67
N VAL A 20 -10.75 -8.45 -0.64
CA VAL A 20 -9.75 -7.37 -0.56
C VAL A 20 -8.40 -8.01 -0.29
N ALA A 21 -7.41 -7.70 -1.13
CA ALA A 21 -6.04 -8.11 -0.89
C ALA A 21 -5.36 -7.05 -0.03
N VAL A 22 -4.81 -7.45 1.12
CA VAL A 22 -4.07 -6.56 2.00
C VAL A 22 -2.58 -6.87 1.88
N LEU A 23 -1.81 -5.87 1.51
CA LEU A 23 -0.35 -5.93 1.50
C LEU A 23 0.15 -5.30 2.78
N ARG A 24 0.70 -6.11 3.68
CA ARG A 24 1.22 -5.64 4.96
C ARG A 24 2.72 -5.49 4.89
N PHE A 25 3.17 -4.25 4.99
CA PHE A 25 4.59 -3.92 4.94
C PHE A 25 5.15 -3.74 6.35
N GLU A 26 6.43 -4.03 6.51
CA GLU A 26 7.12 -3.98 7.78
C GLU A 26 8.58 -3.55 7.54
N GLY A 27 9.15 -2.75 8.45
CA GLY A 27 10.51 -2.27 8.33
C GLY A 27 10.61 -0.95 7.57
N ASP A 28 11.77 -0.71 6.95
CA ASP A 28 12.02 0.51 6.18
C ASP A 28 11.83 0.25 4.69
N ILE A 29 11.24 1.20 3.99
CA ILE A 29 11.03 1.10 2.54
C ILE A 29 12.02 2.03 1.83
N ALA A 30 12.85 1.44 0.98
CA ALA A 30 13.94 2.13 0.29
C ALA A 30 14.17 1.50 -1.08
N SER A 31 15.26 1.88 -1.77
CA SER A 31 15.57 1.34 -3.09
C SER A 31 15.71 -0.18 -3.12
N THR A 32 16.13 -0.79 -2.01
CA THR A 32 16.29 -2.24 -1.86
C THR A 32 14.96 -2.97 -1.65
N SER A 33 13.86 -2.24 -1.52
CA SER A 33 12.54 -2.80 -1.20
C SER A 33 11.70 -3.17 -2.42
N LYS A 34 12.27 -3.12 -3.61
CA LYS A 34 11.52 -3.34 -4.85
C LYS A 34 10.76 -4.66 -4.87
N ASP A 35 11.43 -5.75 -4.51
CA ASP A 35 10.78 -7.07 -4.52
C ASP A 35 9.67 -7.17 -3.47
N ALA A 36 9.89 -6.61 -2.28
CA ALA A 36 8.88 -6.62 -1.22
C ALA A 36 7.67 -5.78 -1.58
N VAL A 37 7.86 -4.62 -2.18
CA VAL A 37 6.77 -3.70 -2.52
C VAL A 37 6.13 -4.05 -3.85
N LEU A 38 6.90 -3.99 -4.94
CA LEU A 38 6.37 -4.23 -6.29
C LEU A 38 6.19 -5.71 -6.58
N GLY A 39 7.16 -6.56 -6.21
CA GLY A 39 7.08 -7.99 -6.48
C GLY A 39 5.87 -8.64 -5.82
N THR A 40 5.61 -8.30 -4.56
CA THR A 40 4.45 -8.82 -3.82
C THR A 40 3.14 -8.35 -4.47
N PHE A 41 3.08 -7.08 -4.85
CA PHE A 41 1.91 -6.55 -5.55
C PHE A 41 1.70 -7.20 -6.91
N GLN A 42 2.76 -7.33 -7.70
CA GLN A 42 2.69 -7.90 -9.04
C GLN A 42 2.31 -9.37 -9.05
N ALA A 43 2.59 -10.09 -7.95
CA ALA A 43 2.21 -11.49 -7.80
C ALA A 43 0.71 -11.68 -7.50
N LEU A 44 -0.03 -10.61 -7.18
CA LEU A 44 -1.48 -10.71 -6.95
C LEU A 44 -2.20 -11.04 -8.26
N PRO A 45 -3.18 -11.97 -8.24
CA PRO A 45 -4.02 -12.21 -9.41
C PRO A 45 -4.94 -11.01 -9.63
N LYS A 46 -4.69 -10.25 -10.68
CA LYS A 46 -5.32 -8.93 -10.93
C LYS A 46 -6.83 -9.01 -11.16
N ASP A 47 -7.30 -10.11 -11.70
CA ASP A 47 -8.73 -10.35 -11.94
C ASP A 47 -9.50 -10.62 -10.65
N ILE A 48 -8.81 -11.08 -9.59
CA ILE A 48 -9.41 -11.36 -8.28
C ILE A 48 -9.13 -10.21 -7.32
N ALA A 49 -7.90 -9.70 -7.31
CA ALA A 49 -7.48 -8.62 -6.43
C ALA A 49 -7.85 -7.26 -7.01
N ARG A 50 -9.16 -6.99 -7.11
CA ARG A 50 -9.66 -5.70 -7.63
C ARG A 50 -9.59 -4.59 -6.59
N LEU A 51 -9.64 -4.96 -5.31
CA LEU A 51 -9.54 -4.04 -4.17
C LEU A 51 -8.27 -4.37 -3.42
N VAL A 52 -7.43 -3.37 -3.19
CA VAL A 52 -6.12 -3.55 -2.55
C VAL A 52 -5.98 -2.56 -1.41
N LEU A 53 -5.57 -3.06 -0.24
CA LEU A 53 -5.20 -2.24 0.91
C LEU A 53 -3.70 -2.32 1.13
N LEU A 54 -3.07 -1.16 1.36
CA LEU A 54 -1.66 -1.07 1.73
C LEU A 54 -1.58 -0.74 3.21
N ASP A 55 -0.98 -1.63 3.99
CA ASP A 55 -0.81 -1.48 5.43
C ASP A 55 0.61 -1.01 5.73
N PHE A 56 0.73 0.24 6.18
CA PHE A 56 2.00 0.85 6.57
C PHE A 56 2.16 0.95 8.09
N SER A 57 1.29 0.32 8.87
CA SER A 57 1.29 0.48 10.34
C SER A 57 2.57 0.00 11.02
N LYS A 58 3.32 -0.88 10.38
CA LYS A 58 4.62 -1.38 10.88
C LYS A 58 5.81 -0.86 10.08
N VAL A 59 5.61 0.18 9.30
CA VAL A 59 6.68 0.84 8.54
C VAL A 59 7.17 2.04 9.33
N ASP A 60 8.46 2.04 9.64
CA ASP A 60 9.08 3.08 10.46
C ASP A 60 9.59 4.25 9.61
N TYR A 61 10.07 3.97 8.40
CA TYR A 61 10.69 4.97 7.57
C TYR A 61 10.54 4.63 6.09
N ILE A 62 10.35 5.66 5.28
CA ILE A 62 10.29 5.54 3.81
C ILE A 62 11.14 6.65 3.23
N ASN A 63 12.21 6.29 2.50
CA ASN A 63 13.03 7.31 1.85
C ASN A 63 12.44 7.66 0.47
N SER A 64 13.07 8.60 -0.23
CA SER A 64 12.56 9.05 -1.54
C SER A 64 12.47 7.93 -2.57
N SER A 65 13.43 6.99 -2.56
CA SER A 65 13.37 5.81 -3.43
C SER A 65 12.22 4.90 -3.08
N GLY A 66 11.93 4.76 -1.78
CA GLY A 66 10.77 4.00 -1.30
C GLY A 66 9.45 4.64 -1.71
N ILE A 67 9.36 5.95 -1.62
CA ILE A 67 8.17 6.69 -2.08
C ILE A 67 7.96 6.45 -3.57
N ALA A 68 9.02 6.47 -4.37
CA ALA A 68 8.94 6.19 -5.80
C ALA A 68 8.40 4.78 -6.09
N LEU A 69 8.79 3.79 -5.28
CA LEU A 69 8.27 2.43 -5.41
C LEU A 69 6.77 2.37 -5.13
N VAL A 70 6.31 3.07 -4.09
CA VAL A 70 4.87 3.12 -3.77
C VAL A 70 4.10 3.80 -4.89
N ILE A 71 4.62 4.90 -5.43
CA ILE A 71 4.00 5.58 -6.57
C ILE A 71 3.91 4.63 -7.78
N GLN A 72 4.97 3.89 -8.07
CA GLN A 72 4.97 2.93 -9.17
C GLN A 72 3.89 1.85 -8.97
N LEU A 73 3.76 1.32 -7.76
CA LEU A 73 2.71 0.36 -7.41
C LEU A 73 1.33 0.96 -7.72
N LEU A 74 1.09 2.18 -7.29
CA LEU A 74 -0.21 2.85 -7.47
C LEU A 74 -0.53 3.09 -8.95
N ILE A 75 0.48 3.44 -9.76
CA ILE A 75 0.31 3.62 -11.19
C ILE A 75 -0.04 2.29 -11.85
N GLU A 76 0.66 1.22 -11.50
CA GLU A 76 0.36 -0.11 -12.03
C GLU A 76 -1.05 -0.57 -11.65
N ALA A 77 -1.46 -0.31 -10.42
CA ALA A 77 -2.82 -0.63 -9.97
C ALA A 77 -3.87 0.14 -10.76
N ALA A 78 -3.65 1.44 -10.98
CA ALA A 78 -4.57 2.27 -11.75
C ALA A 78 -4.70 1.75 -13.19
N ASN A 79 -3.57 1.38 -13.80
CA ASN A 79 -3.55 0.85 -15.17
C ASN A 79 -4.26 -0.50 -15.28
N SER A 80 -4.33 -1.26 -14.19
CA SER A 80 -5.01 -2.55 -14.12
C SER A 80 -6.46 -2.43 -13.64
N GLY A 81 -6.93 -1.21 -13.39
CA GLY A 81 -8.30 -0.98 -12.90
C GLY A 81 -8.54 -1.42 -11.46
N GLN A 82 -7.47 -1.56 -10.66
CA GLN A 82 -7.58 -1.91 -9.25
C GLN A 82 -7.79 -0.64 -8.41
N LYS A 83 -8.63 -0.74 -7.39
CA LYS A 83 -8.86 0.34 -6.43
C LYS A 83 -7.96 0.12 -5.23
N VAL A 84 -7.22 1.15 -4.82
CA VAL A 84 -6.26 1.06 -3.74
C VAL A 84 -6.59 2.07 -2.64
N ALA A 85 -6.50 1.63 -1.40
CA ALA A 85 -6.50 2.50 -0.23
C ALA A 85 -5.30 2.12 0.65
N ALA A 86 -4.84 3.06 1.45
CA ALA A 86 -3.71 2.85 2.36
C ALA A 86 -4.05 3.33 3.76
N PHE A 87 -3.43 2.74 4.77
CA PHE A 87 -3.64 3.14 6.15
C PHE A 87 -2.38 2.92 6.99
N GLY A 88 -2.39 3.54 8.16
CA GLY A 88 -1.36 3.28 9.17
C GLY A 88 -0.09 4.09 9.02
N LEU A 89 -0.03 5.04 8.09
CA LEU A 89 1.10 5.95 7.97
C LEU A 89 1.22 6.83 9.21
N THR A 90 2.45 7.15 9.62
CA THR A 90 2.67 8.19 10.62
C THR A 90 2.14 9.53 10.11
N ALA A 91 1.93 10.48 11.01
CA ALA A 91 1.50 11.83 10.63
C ALA A 91 2.48 12.47 9.64
N HIS A 92 3.79 12.24 9.84
CA HIS A 92 4.84 12.73 8.94
C HIS A 92 4.67 12.16 7.52
N PHE A 93 4.55 10.83 7.39
CA PHE A 93 4.44 10.22 6.06
C PHE A 93 3.08 10.42 5.42
N THR A 94 2.02 10.56 6.19
CA THR A 94 0.72 10.99 5.65
C THR A 94 0.87 12.34 4.95
N LYS A 95 1.58 13.27 5.59
CA LYS A 95 1.84 14.59 5.01
C LYS A 95 2.70 14.49 3.76
N VAL A 96 3.79 13.71 3.81
CA VAL A 96 4.68 13.52 2.66
C VAL A 96 3.94 12.91 1.48
N PHE A 97 3.15 11.88 1.71
CA PHE A 97 2.37 11.22 0.66
C PHE A 97 1.35 12.18 0.03
N THR A 98 0.72 13.00 0.84
CA THR A 98 -0.21 14.01 0.34
C THR A 98 0.51 15.04 -0.53
N MET A 99 1.68 15.49 -0.08
CA MET A 99 2.48 16.50 -0.81
C MET A 99 2.98 15.98 -2.16
N VAL A 100 3.36 14.71 -2.26
CA VAL A 100 3.85 14.15 -3.53
C VAL A 100 2.71 13.67 -4.45
N GLY A 101 1.46 13.82 -4.03
CA GLY A 101 0.30 13.56 -4.88
C GLY A 101 -0.19 12.12 -4.89
N ILE A 102 0.19 11.30 -3.93
CA ILE A 102 -0.28 9.90 -3.83
C ILE A 102 -1.79 9.83 -3.68
N THR A 103 -2.42 10.84 -3.09
CA THR A 103 -3.87 10.88 -2.89
C THR A 103 -4.67 10.89 -4.20
N LYS A 104 -4.03 11.16 -5.32
CA LYS A 104 -4.66 11.02 -6.65
C LYS A 104 -4.94 9.57 -7.02
N TYR A 105 -4.19 8.64 -6.42
CA TYR A 105 -4.25 7.21 -6.76
C TYR A 105 -4.79 6.35 -5.65
N ALA A 106 -4.67 6.79 -4.40
CA ALA A 106 -5.11 6.02 -3.23
C ALA A 106 -5.57 6.96 -2.13
N ALA A 107 -6.69 6.63 -1.50
CA ALA A 107 -7.14 7.35 -0.32
C ALA A 107 -6.33 6.88 0.89
N LEU A 108 -6.02 7.81 1.80
CA LEU A 108 -5.24 7.54 3.00
C LEU A 108 -6.15 7.57 4.23
N PHE A 109 -6.00 6.57 5.09
CA PHE A 109 -6.81 6.44 6.31
C PHE A 109 -5.92 6.18 7.53
N ALA A 110 -6.43 6.43 8.71
CA ALA A 110 -5.71 6.18 9.94
C ALA A 110 -5.71 4.69 10.31
N THR A 111 -6.82 3.98 10.07
CA THR A 111 -7.00 2.60 10.49
C THR A 111 -7.46 1.70 9.36
N GLN A 112 -7.24 0.39 9.55
CA GLN A 112 -7.72 -0.63 8.62
C GLN A 112 -9.24 -0.59 8.46
N GLY A 113 -9.96 -0.41 9.56
CA GLY A 113 -11.43 -0.38 9.52
C GLY A 113 -11.96 0.74 8.64
N GLU A 114 -11.39 1.94 8.78
CA GLU A 114 -11.77 3.08 7.94
C GLU A 114 -11.45 2.83 6.46
N ALA A 115 -10.26 2.30 6.18
CA ALA A 115 -9.83 2.01 4.81
C ALA A 115 -10.70 0.93 4.17
N LEU A 116 -11.00 -0.13 4.91
CA LEU A 116 -11.81 -1.24 4.42
C LEU A 116 -13.24 -0.80 4.12
N THR A 117 -13.81 0.08 4.96
CA THR A 117 -15.16 0.60 4.76
C THR A 117 -15.24 1.48 3.50
N ALA A 118 -14.15 2.15 3.13
CA ALA A 118 -14.10 3.02 1.95
C ALA A 118 -13.98 2.25 0.63
N LEU A 119 -13.61 0.99 0.68
CA LEU A 119 -13.53 0.14 -0.51
C LEU A 119 -14.91 -0.53 -0.83
#